data_0bb762dd669497a7aada83ca874e8c89
#
_entry.id   0bb762dd669497a7aada83ca874e8c89
#
_cell.length_a   1.000
_cell.length_b   1.000
_cell.length_c   1.000
_cell.angle_alpha   90.00
_cell.angle_beta   90.00
_cell.angle_gamma   90.00
#
_symmetry.space_group_name_H-M   'P 1'
#
loop_
_entity.id
_entity.type
_entity.pdbx_description
1 polymer ?
#
loop_
_entity_poly.entity_id
_entity_poly.type
_entity_poly.pdbx_seq_one_letter_code
_entity_poly.pdbx_strand_id
1 'polypeptide(L)'
;MATNIIEPPPHKHFNGWASIIESLSKVFTRKDFVLHPFLDRDTLFFFDNLKVLKGKPWMGIIHFPTHGAPLLHPEVNSINVVKKINSSEYKDRCNGLIVLTNKAKETLSKFTDIPIYRLWHPKFVGKNSFNIKLYFNNPIIRHPGKAYRDFCPYFKFPTKLKKEIHIQPQNKWLIDQTLELSGACTDDSIVINTTFLKDKQYIKNLTTSIGFGYYYDCEASNSILEHLMTHTPIVVNRLPSIEEYLGSDYPMYYENIKSSPDNFLLNKNFIKEVSLYLKDRSSKKRFTVEKFCRDINNLP
;
A
#
# COMPACT_ATOMS: atom_id res chain seq x y z
N MET A 1 -17.65 -18.99 18.95
CA MET A 1 -17.41 -17.82 19.82
C MET A 1 -17.45 -16.59 18.94
N ALA A 2 -18.23 -15.57 19.28
CA ALA A 2 -18.24 -14.32 18.51
C ALA A 2 -16.85 -13.67 18.63
N THR A 3 -16.21 -13.43 17.49
CA THR A 3 -14.92 -12.74 17.44
C THR A 3 -15.15 -11.24 17.68
N ASN A 4 -14.38 -10.63 18.59
CA ASN A 4 -14.40 -9.18 18.81
C ASN A 4 -13.71 -8.40 17.67
N ILE A 5 -13.84 -8.88 16.44
CA ILE A 5 -13.32 -8.25 15.22
C ILE A 5 -14.50 -7.97 14.30
N ILE A 6 -14.58 -6.76 13.79
CA ILE A 6 -15.59 -6.39 12.78
C ILE A 6 -15.21 -7.07 11.46
N GLU A 7 -16.19 -7.73 10.83
CA GLU A 7 -15.98 -8.43 9.58
C GLU A 7 -15.56 -7.48 8.45
N PRO A 8 -14.60 -7.90 7.60
CA PRO A 8 -14.17 -7.10 6.47
C PRO A 8 -15.26 -7.06 5.39
N PRO A 9 -15.25 -6.01 4.54
CA PRO A 9 -16.11 -6.00 3.36
C PRO A 9 -15.79 -7.18 2.43
N PRO A 10 -16.76 -7.64 1.64
CA PRO A 10 -16.65 -8.87 0.83
C PRO A 10 -15.65 -8.82 -0.33
N HIS A 11 -14.88 -7.75 -0.47
CA HIS A 11 -13.92 -7.60 -1.57
C HIS A 11 -12.62 -8.37 -1.31
N LYS A 12 -12.45 -9.46 -2.05
CA LYS A 12 -11.19 -10.22 -2.09
C LYS A 12 -10.21 -9.53 -3.07
N HIS A 13 -9.27 -8.78 -2.53
CA HIS A 13 -8.07 -8.38 -3.28
C HIS A 13 -6.96 -9.40 -3.00
N PHE A 14 -6.14 -9.73 -4.02
CA PHE A 14 -4.97 -10.61 -3.85
C PHE A 14 -4.14 -10.15 -2.63
N ASN A 15 -3.94 -11.05 -1.68
CA ASN A 15 -3.25 -10.75 -0.41
C ASN A 15 -3.75 -9.49 0.33
N GLY A 16 -5.02 -9.12 0.17
CA GLY A 16 -5.59 -7.96 0.85
C GLY A 16 -5.91 -8.23 2.32
N TRP A 17 -6.36 -7.19 3.01
CA TRP A 17 -6.71 -7.21 4.42
C TRP A 17 -7.76 -8.27 4.80
N ALA A 18 -8.64 -8.68 3.90
CA ALA A 18 -9.61 -9.75 4.16
C ALA A 18 -8.94 -11.05 4.63
N SER A 19 -7.85 -11.46 3.96
CA SER A 19 -7.09 -12.66 4.37
C SER A 19 -6.33 -12.47 5.69
N ILE A 20 -5.87 -11.25 5.95
CA ILE A 20 -5.21 -10.90 7.23
C ILE A 20 -6.23 -10.98 8.36
N ILE A 21 -7.43 -10.42 8.18
CA ILE A 21 -8.50 -10.45 9.18
C ILE A 21 -8.98 -11.89 9.43
N GLU A 22 -9.11 -12.70 8.39
CA GLU A 22 -9.42 -14.13 8.53
C GLU A 22 -8.36 -14.85 9.38
N SER A 23 -7.08 -14.56 9.18
CA SER A 23 -6.01 -15.14 10.01
C SER A 23 -6.05 -14.60 11.44
N LEU A 24 -6.28 -13.30 11.59
CA LEU A 24 -6.38 -12.65 12.89
C LEU A 24 -7.56 -13.17 13.70
N SER A 25 -8.72 -13.40 13.07
CA SER A 25 -9.92 -13.91 13.74
C SER A 25 -9.72 -15.30 14.40
N LYS A 26 -8.76 -16.09 13.89
CA LYS A 26 -8.42 -17.42 14.44
C LYS A 26 -7.55 -17.34 15.70
N VAL A 27 -6.81 -16.24 15.89
CA VAL A 27 -5.80 -16.10 16.95
C VAL A 27 -6.01 -14.89 17.85
N PHE A 28 -6.98 -14.03 17.54
CA PHE A 28 -7.32 -12.87 18.36
C PHE A 28 -8.02 -13.31 19.64
N THR A 29 -7.38 -13.05 20.77
CA THR A 29 -7.82 -13.54 22.08
C THR A 29 -8.41 -12.46 22.98
N ARG A 30 -8.26 -11.18 22.59
CA ARG A 30 -8.72 -10.05 23.39
C ARG A 30 -10.26 -10.00 23.44
N LYS A 31 -10.78 -9.80 24.65
CA LYS A 31 -12.21 -9.67 24.92
C LYS A 31 -12.58 -8.31 25.50
N ASP A 32 -11.58 -7.55 25.85
CA ASP A 32 -11.70 -6.24 26.53
C ASP A 32 -11.94 -5.10 25.54
N PHE A 33 -11.74 -5.29 24.24
CA PHE A 33 -12.08 -4.32 23.20
C PHE A 33 -12.52 -4.98 21.89
N VAL A 34 -13.19 -4.20 21.04
CA VAL A 34 -13.54 -4.55 19.66
C VAL A 34 -12.47 -4.01 18.71
N LEU A 35 -11.93 -4.84 17.82
CA LEU A 35 -11.01 -4.40 16.79
C LEU A 35 -11.78 -4.01 15.52
N HIS A 36 -11.60 -2.77 15.06
CA HIS A 36 -12.13 -2.25 13.79
C HIS A 36 -11.03 -2.23 12.72
N PRO A 37 -10.99 -3.19 11.79
CA PRO A 37 -9.88 -3.34 10.87
C PRO A 37 -9.88 -2.38 9.67
N PHE A 38 -10.97 -1.63 9.43
CA PHE A 38 -11.15 -0.69 8.32
C PHE A 38 -11.72 0.64 8.78
N LEU A 39 -11.16 1.18 9.87
CA LEU A 39 -11.68 2.37 10.53
C LEU A 39 -11.80 3.57 9.59
N ASP A 40 -10.78 3.82 8.80
CA ASP A 40 -10.70 4.96 7.87
C ASP A 40 -11.81 4.93 6.80
N ARG A 41 -12.07 3.77 6.19
CA ARG A 41 -13.15 3.62 5.23
C ARG A 41 -14.51 3.90 5.87
N ASP A 42 -14.77 3.29 7.01
CA ASP A 42 -16.09 3.41 7.63
C ASP A 42 -16.26 4.81 8.24
N THR A 43 -15.22 5.41 8.78
CA THR A 43 -15.28 6.78 9.29
C THR A 43 -15.60 7.80 8.19
N LEU A 44 -15.02 7.68 7.00
CA LEU A 44 -15.19 8.68 5.95
C LEU A 44 -16.41 8.44 5.08
N PHE A 45 -16.74 7.17 4.75
CA PHE A 45 -17.75 6.84 3.76
C PHE A 45 -18.99 6.13 4.32
N PHE A 46 -18.88 5.45 5.45
CA PHE A 46 -19.94 4.61 6.00
C PHE A 46 -20.06 4.79 7.51
N PHE A 47 -20.18 6.04 7.96
CA PHE A 47 -20.08 6.39 9.38
C PHE A 47 -21.09 5.63 10.28
N ASP A 48 -22.24 5.27 9.74
CA ASP A 48 -23.24 4.45 10.43
C ASP A 48 -22.74 3.06 10.83
N ASN A 49 -21.74 2.53 10.12
CA ASN A 49 -21.13 1.23 10.49
C ASN A 49 -20.44 1.29 11.85
N LEU A 50 -20.05 2.49 12.31
CA LEU A 50 -19.42 2.67 13.62
C LEU A 50 -20.41 2.46 14.80
N LYS A 51 -21.73 2.39 14.54
CA LYS A 51 -22.74 2.11 15.57
C LYS A 51 -22.47 0.82 16.34
N VAL A 52 -21.80 -0.16 15.72
CA VAL A 52 -21.37 -1.42 16.37
C VAL A 52 -20.39 -1.20 17.53
N LEU A 53 -19.68 -0.05 17.53
CA LEU A 53 -18.72 0.33 18.58
C LEU A 53 -19.37 1.01 19.78
N LYS A 54 -20.65 1.42 19.67
CA LYS A 54 -21.33 2.20 20.70
C LYS A 54 -21.32 1.48 22.04
N GLY A 55 -20.82 2.18 23.07
CA GLY A 55 -20.76 1.68 24.45
C GLY A 55 -19.70 0.61 24.72
N LYS A 56 -18.90 0.22 23.73
CA LYS A 56 -17.83 -0.79 23.88
C LYS A 56 -16.45 -0.15 23.78
N PRO A 57 -15.45 -0.59 24.56
CA PRO A 57 -14.07 -0.28 24.29
C PRO A 57 -13.66 -0.79 22.88
N TRP A 58 -12.87 -0.03 22.15
CA TRP A 58 -12.48 -0.42 20.80
C TRP A 58 -11.12 0.13 20.39
N MET A 59 -10.50 -0.51 19.39
CA MET A 59 -9.32 -0.04 18.67
C MET A 59 -9.58 -0.10 17.17
N GLY A 60 -8.96 0.80 16.40
CA GLY A 60 -9.14 0.85 14.95
C GLY A 60 -7.84 0.88 14.17
N ILE A 61 -7.81 0.20 13.01
CA ILE A 61 -6.66 0.23 12.09
C ILE A 61 -6.92 1.27 11.00
N ILE A 62 -5.93 2.13 10.79
CA ILE A 62 -5.91 3.19 9.78
C ILE A 62 -4.95 2.80 8.66
N HIS A 63 -5.41 2.86 7.40
CA HIS A 63 -4.66 2.49 6.20
C HIS A 63 -4.39 3.68 5.29
N PHE A 64 -5.25 4.73 5.37
CA PHE A 64 -5.11 5.88 4.49
C PHE A 64 -3.87 6.70 4.85
N PRO A 65 -3.19 7.27 3.86
CA PRO A 65 -2.08 8.17 4.11
C PRO A 65 -2.51 9.41 4.87
N THR A 66 -1.54 10.10 5.44
CA THR A 66 -1.79 11.31 6.26
C THR A 66 -2.34 12.45 5.43
N HIS A 67 -2.00 12.51 4.14
CA HIS A 67 -2.52 13.49 3.19
C HIS A 67 -3.27 12.81 2.07
N GLY A 68 -4.33 13.44 1.59
CA GLY A 68 -5.12 12.96 0.46
C GLY A 68 -4.39 13.12 -0.88
N ALA A 69 -4.89 12.44 -1.92
CA ALA A 69 -4.40 12.65 -3.28
C ALA A 69 -4.98 13.96 -3.84
N PRO A 70 -4.15 14.94 -4.22
CA PRO A 70 -4.61 16.27 -4.62
C PRO A 70 -5.63 16.29 -5.76
N LEU A 71 -5.46 15.37 -6.73
CA LEU A 71 -6.31 15.30 -7.93
C LEU A 71 -7.52 14.38 -7.78
N LEU A 72 -7.59 13.60 -6.71
CA LEU A 72 -8.63 12.58 -6.57
C LEU A 72 -9.60 12.91 -5.44
N HIS A 73 -9.09 12.82 -4.25
CA HIS A 73 -9.83 12.96 -3.01
C HIS A 73 -8.90 13.55 -1.95
N PRO A 74 -8.65 14.87 -1.95
CA PRO A 74 -7.78 15.49 -0.96
C PRO A 74 -8.31 15.32 0.47
N GLU A 75 -9.64 15.16 0.63
CA GLU A 75 -10.31 14.93 1.90
C GLU A 75 -10.16 13.49 2.42
N VAL A 76 -9.81 12.52 1.55
CA VAL A 76 -9.64 11.11 1.92
C VAL A 76 -8.24 10.90 2.48
N ASN A 77 -8.10 11.12 3.79
CA ASN A 77 -6.83 11.02 4.50
C ASN A 77 -7.04 10.69 5.98
N SER A 78 -6.00 10.19 6.62
CA SER A 78 -6.08 9.74 8.02
C SER A 78 -6.21 10.90 9.03
N ILE A 79 -5.75 12.12 8.71
CA ILE A 79 -5.97 13.28 9.57
C ILE A 79 -7.48 13.55 9.69
N ASN A 80 -8.23 13.49 8.59
CA ASN A 80 -9.68 13.69 8.62
C ASN A 80 -10.41 12.54 9.33
N VAL A 81 -9.91 11.31 9.24
CA VAL A 81 -10.40 10.18 10.05
C VAL A 81 -10.29 10.52 11.53
N VAL A 82 -9.09 10.92 11.98
CA VAL A 82 -8.83 11.25 13.40
C VAL A 82 -9.69 12.42 13.86
N LYS A 83 -9.78 13.50 13.07
CA LYS A 83 -10.64 14.65 13.39
C LYS A 83 -12.09 14.24 13.57
N LYS A 84 -12.61 13.41 12.68
CA LYS A 84 -14.02 12.95 12.73
C LYS A 84 -14.27 12.02 13.92
N ILE A 85 -13.33 11.17 14.29
CA ILE A 85 -13.42 10.36 15.52
C ILE A 85 -13.38 11.26 16.76
N ASN A 86 -12.47 12.22 16.83
CA ASN A 86 -12.36 13.15 17.96
C ASN A 86 -13.62 13.97 18.23
N SER A 87 -14.40 14.27 17.19
CA SER A 87 -15.67 15.01 17.30
C SER A 87 -16.90 14.10 17.47
N SER A 88 -16.71 12.78 17.59
CA SER A 88 -17.79 11.80 17.68
C SER A 88 -17.96 11.21 19.08
N GLU A 89 -19.13 10.64 19.34
CA GLU A 89 -19.43 9.87 20.57
C GLU A 89 -18.53 8.62 20.75
N TYR A 90 -17.80 8.22 19.72
CA TYR A 90 -16.95 7.03 19.76
C TYR A 90 -15.58 7.27 20.40
N LYS A 91 -15.15 8.53 20.54
CA LYS A 91 -13.85 8.92 21.08
C LYS A 91 -13.63 8.35 22.49
N ASP A 92 -14.61 8.51 23.37
CA ASP A 92 -14.47 8.20 24.82
C ASP A 92 -14.22 6.71 25.11
N ARG A 93 -14.51 5.83 24.16
CA ARG A 93 -14.31 4.39 24.27
C ARG A 93 -13.18 3.87 23.35
N CYS A 94 -12.47 4.77 22.68
CA CYS A 94 -11.34 4.43 21.82
C CYS A 94 -10.07 4.19 22.67
N ASN A 95 -9.68 2.93 22.82
CA ASN A 95 -8.46 2.56 23.54
C ASN A 95 -7.20 2.82 22.73
N GLY A 96 -7.33 3.03 21.40
CA GLY A 96 -6.18 3.38 20.56
C GLY A 96 -6.43 3.23 19.06
N LEU A 97 -5.60 3.91 18.31
CA LEU A 97 -5.53 3.84 16.85
C LEU A 97 -4.26 3.11 16.43
N ILE A 98 -4.39 2.17 15.50
CA ILE A 98 -3.26 1.40 14.98
C ILE A 98 -2.92 1.96 13.60
N VAL A 99 -1.67 2.33 13.41
CA VAL A 99 -1.11 2.82 12.14
C VAL A 99 0.03 1.94 11.69
N LEU A 100 0.39 2.02 10.40
CA LEU A 100 1.29 1.05 9.76
C LEU A 100 2.69 1.62 9.50
N THR A 101 2.91 2.92 9.82
CA THR A 101 4.21 3.60 9.70
C THR A 101 4.49 4.51 10.89
N ASN A 102 5.76 4.78 11.17
CA ASN A 102 6.16 5.77 12.18
C ASN A 102 5.76 7.19 11.75
N LYS A 103 5.86 7.49 10.44
CA LYS A 103 5.40 8.75 9.88
C LYS A 103 3.95 9.04 10.24
N ALA A 104 3.04 8.06 10.05
CA ALA A 104 1.63 8.22 10.42
C ALA A 104 1.47 8.42 11.92
N LYS A 105 2.16 7.64 12.75
CA LYS A 105 2.14 7.80 14.21
C LYS A 105 2.53 9.22 14.62
N GLU A 106 3.68 9.69 14.17
CA GLU A 106 4.20 11.03 14.48
C GLU A 106 3.27 12.16 14.01
N THR A 107 2.71 11.99 12.81
CA THR A 107 1.80 13.00 12.25
C THR A 107 0.48 13.02 13.01
N LEU A 108 -0.18 11.88 13.19
CA LEU A 108 -1.51 11.83 13.78
C LEU A 108 -1.53 12.12 15.27
N SER A 109 -0.44 11.84 16.01
CA SER A 109 -0.30 12.20 17.43
C SER A 109 -0.38 13.71 17.67
N LYS A 110 -0.27 14.55 16.64
CA LYS A 110 -0.46 16.01 16.73
C LYS A 110 -1.93 16.43 16.68
N PHE A 111 -2.84 15.51 16.31
CA PHE A 111 -4.25 15.81 16.07
C PHE A 111 -5.18 15.11 17.05
N THR A 112 -4.67 14.27 17.96
CA THR A 112 -5.49 13.54 18.94
C THR A 112 -4.69 13.19 20.18
N ASP A 113 -5.40 13.06 21.29
CA ASP A 113 -4.94 12.50 22.57
C ASP A 113 -5.18 10.98 22.68
N ILE A 114 -5.89 10.38 21.71
CA ILE A 114 -6.07 8.93 21.64
C ILE A 114 -4.69 8.26 21.43
N PRO A 115 -4.33 7.22 22.19
CA PRO A 115 -3.07 6.51 22.00
C PRO A 115 -2.90 5.98 20.58
N ILE A 116 -1.73 6.18 19.97
CA ILE A 116 -1.44 5.69 18.62
C ILE A 116 -0.34 4.63 18.68
N TYR A 117 -0.66 3.43 18.21
CA TYR A 117 0.21 2.28 18.16
C TYR A 117 0.69 2.02 16.73
N ARG A 118 2.00 1.91 16.54
CA ARG A 118 2.56 1.56 15.25
C ARG A 118 2.81 0.06 15.16
N LEU A 119 2.19 -0.60 14.19
CA LEU A 119 2.45 -2.01 13.85
C LEU A 119 2.96 -2.11 12.41
N TRP A 120 3.73 -3.17 12.11
CA TRP A 120 4.13 -3.44 10.74
C TRP A 120 2.94 -3.98 9.94
N HIS A 121 2.73 -3.45 8.75
CA HIS A 121 1.73 -4.01 7.83
C HIS A 121 2.08 -5.47 7.54
N PRO A 122 1.19 -6.41 7.87
CA PRO A 122 1.45 -7.81 7.61
C PRO A 122 1.30 -8.12 6.13
N LYS A 123 2.07 -9.09 5.66
CA LYS A 123 1.97 -9.59 4.30
C LYS A 123 2.15 -11.10 4.28
N PHE A 124 1.33 -11.78 3.47
CA PHE A 124 1.54 -13.20 3.23
C PHE A 124 2.77 -13.42 2.35
N VAL A 125 3.65 -14.29 2.80
CA VAL A 125 4.81 -14.70 2.01
C VAL A 125 4.32 -15.71 0.97
N GLY A 126 4.17 -15.24 -0.26
CA GLY A 126 3.87 -16.12 -1.40
C GLY A 126 5.11 -16.89 -1.85
N LYS A 127 4.90 -18.02 -2.56
CA LYS A 127 5.99 -18.78 -3.21
C LYS A 127 6.52 -18.11 -4.48
N ASN A 128 5.90 -17.00 -4.91
CA ASN A 128 6.24 -16.33 -6.14
C ASN A 128 7.39 -15.35 -5.93
N SER A 129 8.38 -15.41 -6.79
CA SER A 129 9.54 -14.52 -6.79
C SER A 129 9.78 -13.93 -8.16
N PHE A 130 10.45 -12.79 -8.21
CA PHE A 130 10.84 -12.14 -9.45
C PHE A 130 11.62 -13.07 -10.36
N ASN A 131 11.20 -13.15 -11.61
CA ASN A 131 11.84 -13.96 -12.65
C ASN A 131 12.68 -13.07 -13.56
N ILE A 132 13.93 -12.87 -13.17
CA ILE A 132 14.88 -12.01 -13.91
C ILE A 132 15.07 -12.47 -15.37
N LYS A 133 15.04 -13.77 -15.65
CA LYS A 133 15.19 -14.29 -17.02
C LYS A 133 14.00 -13.86 -17.89
N LEU A 134 12.78 -14.02 -17.37
CA LEU A 134 11.58 -13.59 -18.11
C LEU A 134 11.53 -12.07 -18.29
N TYR A 135 11.96 -11.31 -17.29
CA TYR A 135 12.06 -9.86 -17.43
C TYR A 135 12.99 -9.48 -18.59
N PHE A 136 14.22 -10.01 -18.65
CA PHE A 136 15.17 -9.67 -19.72
C PHE A 136 14.80 -10.21 -21.10
N ASN A 137 13.94 -11.22 -21.19
CA ASN A 137 13.40 -11.67 -22.49
C ASN A 137 12.36 -10.66 -23.06
N ASN A 138 11.65 -9.94 -22.20
CA ASN A 138 10.67 -8.93 -22.59
C ASN A 138 10.58 -7.85 -21.49
N PRO A 139 11.53 -6.91 -21.46
CA PRO A 139 11.60 -5.92 -20.39
C PRO A 139 10.45 -4.91 -20.48
N ILE A 140 9.64 -4.90 -19.43
CA ILE A 140 8.46 -4.05 -19.31
C ILE A 140 8.47 -3.38 -17.94
N ILE A 141 8.07 -2.10 -17.92
CA ILE A 141 7.77 -1.37 -16.70
C ILE A 141 6.25 -1.32 -16.52
N ARG A 142 5.75 -1.67 -15.32
CA ARG A 142 4.32 -1.66 -15.02
C ARG A 142 3.98 -0.73 -13.87
N HIS A 143 2.92 0.03 -14.05
CA HIS A 143 2.37 0.86 -12.99
C HIS A 143 1.36 0.06 -12.16
N PRO A 144 1.65 -0.26 -10.86
CA PRO A 144 0.76 -1.05 -10.02
C PRO A 144 -0.29 -0.20 -9.32
N GLY A 145 -1.56 -0.38 -9.66
CA GLY A 145 -2.71 0.25 -8.97
C GLY A 145 -2.88 1.75 -9.22
N LYS A 146 -3.80 2.39 -8.48
CA LYS A 146 -4.23 3.78 -8.74
C LYS A 146 -4.19 4.72 -7.54
N ALA A 147 -4.49 4.22 -6.33
CA ALA A 147 -4.71 5.07 -5.17
C ALA A 147 -3.45 5.85 -4.77
N TYR A 148 -3.62 7.15 -4.50
CA TYR A 148 -2.59 8.08 -4.02
C TYR A 148 -1.34 8.18 -4.91
N ARG A 149 -1.47 7.91 -6.23
CA ARG A 149 -0.35 7.95 -7.17
C ARG A 149 -0.46 9.10 -8.13
N ASP A 150 0.70 9.70 -8.40
CA ASP A 150 0.90 10.62 -9.51
C ASP A 150 1.35 9.83 -10.75
N PHE A 151 0.56 9.86 -11.81
CA PHE A 151 0.90 9.20 -13.07
C PHE A 151 1.87 10.01 -13.93
N CYS A 152 1.97 11.33 -13.71
CA CYS A 152 2.78 12.20 -14.56
C CYS A 152 4.27 11.77 -14.65
N PRO A 153 4.96 11.43 -13.53
CA PRO A 153 6.34 10.95 -13.61
C PRO A 153 6.47 9.64 -14.39
N TYR A 154 5.44 8.78 -14.39
CA TYR A 154 5.45 7.55 -15.19
C TYR A 154 5.40 7.83 -16.69
N PHE A 155 4.51 8.71 -17.12
CA PHE A 155 4.43 9.10 -18.53
C PHE A 155 5.72 9.78 -19.01
N LYS A 156 6.28 10.66 -18.19
CA LYS A 156 7.52 11.40 -18.50
C LYS A 156 8.82 10.62 -18.23
N PHE A 157 8.73 9.37 -17.73
CA PHE A 157 9.92 8.59 -17.43
C PHE A 157 10.71 8.26 -18.70
N PRO A 158 11.97 8.73 -18.83
CA PRO A 158 12.70 8.74 -20.10
C PRO A 158 13.35 7.37 -20.39
N THR A 159 12.54 6.37 -20.66
CA THR A 159 12.98 5.00 -20.98
C THR A 159 12.47 4.57 -22.34
N LYS A 160 13.24 3.74 -23.04
CA LYS A 160 12.83 3.05 -24.28
C LYS A 160 12.04 1.76 -24.02
N LEU A 161 11.95 1.36 -22.76
CA LEU A 161 11.20 0.16 -22.39
C LEU A 161 9.70 0.37 -22.55
N LYS A 162 9.01 -0.69 -22.95
CA LYS A 162 7.56 -0.70 -22.98
C LYS A 162 6.98 -0.39 -21.59
N LYS A 163 6.02 0.51 -21.54
CA LYS A 163 5.29 0.90 -20.34
C LYS A 163 3.88 0.35 -20.39
N GLU A 164 3.41 -0.29 -19.31
CA GLU A 164 2.04 -0.83 -19.22
C GLU A 164 1.34 -0.33 -17.95
N ILE A 165 0.12 0.16 -18.11
CA ILE A 165 -0.78 0.50 -17.02
C ILE A 165 -1.97 -0.46 -17.07
N HIS A 166 -2.28 -1.07 -15.93
CA HIS A 166 -3.51 -1.82 -15.75
C HIS A 166 -4.42 -1.06 -14.81
N ILE A 167 -5.55 -0.56 -15.32
CA ILE A 167 -6.51 0.21 -14.56
C ILE A 167 -7.93 -0.25 -14.90
N GLN A 168 -8.81 -0.28 -13.91
CA GLN A 168 -10.21 -0.62 -14.15
C GLN A 168 -10.89 0.43 -15.04
N PRO A 169 -11.84 0.05 -15.93
CA PRO A 169 -12.46 0.97 -16.88
C PRO A 169 -13.02 2.24 -16.24
N GLN A 170 -13.70 2.09 -15.11
CA GLN A 170 -14.29 3.22 -14.36
C GLN A 170 -13.26 4.21 -13.77
N ASN A 171 -11.98 3.87 -13.81
CA ASN A 171 -10.89 4.71 -13.31
C ASN A 171 -10.01 5.29 -14.45
N LYS A 172 -10.36 5.03 -15.71
CA LYS A 172 -9.58 5.50 -16.87
C LYS A 172 -9.47 7.04 -16.89
N TRP A 173 -10.50 7.74 -16.44
CA TRP A 173 -10.52 9.19 -16.34
C TRP A 173 -9.33 9.79 -15.58
N LEU A 174 -8.75 9.06 -14.62
CA LEU A 174 -7.54 9.47 -13.89
C LEU A 174 -6.32 9.62 -14.81
N ILE A 175 -6.19 8.70 -15.75
CA ILE A 175 -5.11 8.74 -16.74
C ILE A 175 -5.37 9.90 -17.69
N ASP A 176 -6.59 10.01 -18.19
CA ASP A 176 -6.97 11.07 -19.14
C ASP A 176 -6.73 12.46 -18.53
N GLN A 177 -7.15 12.66 -17.26
CA GLN A 177 -6.90 13.90 -16.53
C GLN A 177 -5.40 14.16 -16.30
N THR A 178 -4.63 13.10 -15.96
CA THR A 178 -3.18 13.25 -15.77
C THR A 178 -2.48 13.67 -17.07
N LEU A 179 -2.87 13.09 -18.20
CA LEU A 179 -2.32 13.44 -19.52
C LEU A 179 -2.65 14.89 -19.87
N GLU A 180 -3.89 15.32 -19.67
CA GLU A 180 -4.32 16.69 -19.89
C GLU A 180 -3.53 17.70 -19.05
N LEU A 181 -3.47 17.47 -17.73
CA LEU A 181 -2.82 18.39 -16.80
C LEU A 181 -1.30 18.41 -16.94
N SER A 182 -0.68 17.30 -17.30
CA SER A 182 0.78 17.20 -17.43
C SER A 182 1.33 17.66 -18.77
N GLY A 183 0.46 17.81 -19.78
CA GLY A 183 0.87 17.98 -21.17
C GLY A 183 1.68 16.80 -21.72
N ALA A 184 1.62 15.64 -21.06
CA ALA A 184 2.29 14.44 -21.53
C ALA A 184 1.44 13.77 -22.60
N CYS A 185 2.10 13.28 -23.65
CA CYS A 185 1.46 12.47 -24.69
C CYS A 185 1.73 10.99 -24.42
N THR A 186 0.76 10.15 -24.72
CA THR A 186 1.01 8.72 -24.88
C THR A 186 1.71 8.51 -26.21
N ASP A 187 2.80 7.79 -26.20
CA ASP A 187 3.45 7.27 -27.39
C ASP A 187 3.21 5.75 -27.49
N ASP A 188 3.67 5.13 -28.58
CA ASP A 188 3.49 3.69 -28.84
C ASP A 188 4.16 2.80 -27.76
N SER A 189 5.03 3.36 -26.94
CA SER A 189 5.67 2.64 -25.83
C SER A 189 4.74 2.44 -24.61
N ILE A 190 3.59 3.13 -24.57
CA ILE A 190 2.68 3.12 -23.43
C ILE A 190 1.39 2.40 -23.79
N VAL A 191 1.13 1.29 -23.10
CA VAL A 191 -0.09 0.49 -23.26
C VAL A 191 -0.99 0.65 -22.03
N ILE A 192 -2.20 1.15 -22.25
CA ILE A 192 -3.21 1.31 -21.21
C ILE A 192 -4.21 0.16 -21.33
N ASN A 193 -4.17 -0.77 -20.38
CA ASN A 193 -5.09 -1.89 -20.30
C ASN A 193 -6.20 -1.62 -19.29
N THR A 194 -7.45 -1.65 -19.73
CA THR A 194 -8.61 -1.40 -18.88
C THR A 194 -9.32 -2.67 -18.42
N THR A 195 -8.68 -3.82 -18.55
CA THR A 195 -9.23 -5.12 -18.14
C THR A 195 -8.86 -5.45 -16.70
N PHE A 196 -9.81 -6.08 -15.98
CA PHE A 196 -9.52 -6.60 -14.65
C PHE A 196 -8.58 -7.82 -14.75
N LEU A 197 -7.48 -7.78 -14.01
CA LEU A 197 -6.54 -8.90 -13.92
C LEU A 197 -6.98 -9.90 -12.85
N LYS A 198 -7.11 -11.17 -13.24
CA LYS A 198 -7.24 -12.27 -12.28
C LYS A 198 -5.93 -12.44 -11.51
N ASP A 199 -5.99 -12.95 -10.28
CA ASP A 199 -4.84 -13.11 -9.39
C ASP A 199 -3.61 -13.76 -10.06
N LYS A 200 -3.81 -14.85 -10.80
CA LYS A 200 -2.73 -15.54 -11.52
C LYS A 200 -2.03 -14.64 -12.53
N GLN A 201 -2.79 -13.84 -13.28
CA GLN A 201 -2.24 -12.92 -14.26
C GLN A 201 -1.57 -11.73 -13.58
N TYR A 202 -2.17 -11.21 -12.50
CA TYR A 202 -1.57 -10.16 -11.68
C TYR A 202 -0.20 -10.58 -11.14
N ILE A 203 -0.11 -11.77 -10.53
CA ILE A 203 1.15 -12.31 -10.01
C ILE A 203 2.19 -12.49 -11.12
N LYS A 204 1.77 -13.04 -12.27
CA LYS A 204 2.67 -13.16 -13.42
C LYS A 204 3.22 -11.79 -13.84
N ASN A 205 2.36 -10.80 -13.99
CA ASN A 205 2.77 -9.45 -14.36
C ASN A 205 3.72 -8.85 -13.31
N LEU A 206 3.37 -8.99 -12.02
CA LEU A 206 4.20 -8.54 -10.91
C LEU A 206 5.61 -9.16 -10.95
N THR A 207 5.73 -10.46 -11.17
CA THR A 207 7.01 -11.18 -11.07
C THR A 207 7.82 -11.22 -12.35
N THR A 208 7.33 -10.67 -13.46
CA THR A 208 8.03 -10.65 -14.76
C THR A 208 8.27 -9.24 -15.30
N SER A 209 8.03 -8.20 -14.51
CA SER A 209 8.27 -6.81 -14.88
C SER A 209 8.87 -6.05 -13.73
N ILE A 210 9.34 -4.84 -13.99
CA ILE A 210 9.70 -3.87 -12.95
C ILE A 210 8.48 -3.00 -12.67
N GLY A 211 8.20 -2.75 -11.38
CA GLY A 211 7.14 -1.83 -10.97
C GLY A 211 7.57 -0.37 -11.12
N PHE A 212 6.59 0.53 -11.25
CA PHE A 212 6.79 1.97 -11.13
C PHE A 212 5.65 2.58 -10.30
N GLY A 213 5.97 3.24 -9.21
CA GLY A 213 4.98 3.93 -8.38
C GLY A 213 5.50 5.29 -7.92
N TYR A 214 4.84 6.36 -8.30
CA TYR A 214 5.12 7.69 -7.78
C TYR A 214 3.93 8.13 -6.91
N TYR A 215 4.16 8.36 -5.63
CA TYR A 215 3.11 8.58 -4.65
C TYR A 215 3.08 10.03 -4.20
N TYR A 216 1.89 10.63 -4.08
CA TYR A 216 1.71 11.91 -3.40
C TYR A 216 1.97 11.78 -1.90
N ASP A 217 1.39 10.74 -1.31
CA ASP A 217 1.63 10.28 0.05
C ASP A 217 1.38 8.78 0.13
N CYS A 218 2.00 8.12 1.08
CA CYS A 218 1.92 6.66 1.20
C CYS A 218 2.03 6.27 2.67
N GLU A 219 1.11 5.43 3.11
CA GLU A 219 1.32 4.60 4.27
C GLU A 219 1.84 3.23 3.82
N ALA A 220 1.41 2.13 4.40
CA ALA A 220 1.82 0.81 3.97
C ALA A 220 1.07 0.38 2.71
N SER A 221 1.57 0.77 1.54
CA SER A 221 0.98 0.39 0.25
C SER A 221 1.12 -1.11 -0.03
N ASN A 222 0.00 -1.76 -0.34
CA ASN A 222 0.02 -3.17 -0.76
C ASN A 222 1.00 -3.42 -1.90
N SER A 223 1.07 -2.53 -2.91
CA SER A 223 1.99 -2.71 -4.04
C SER A 223 3.46 -2.65 -3.62
N ILE A 224 3.84 -1.76 -2.70
CA ILE A 224 5.22 -1.75 -2.15
C ILE A 224 5.54 -3.07 -1.45
N LEU A 225 4.61 -3.55 -0.63
CA LEU A 225 4.78 -4.83 0.07
C LEU A 225 4.81 -6.03 -0.88
N GLU A 226 4.00 -6.02 -1.94
CA GLU A 226 4.01 -7.08 -2.95
C GLU A 226 5.33 -7.15 -3.70
N HIS A 227 5.90 -6.01 -4.08
CA HIS A 227 7.23 -5.95 -4.68
C HIS A 227 8.31 -6.41 -3.70
N LEU A 228 8.23 -5.97 -2.45
CA LEU A 228 9.15 -6.41 -1.39
C LEU A 228 9.09 -7.94 -1.20
N MET A 229 7.89 -8.51 -1.09
CA MET A 229 7.72 -9.94 -0.78
C MET A 229 7.99 -10.86 -1.97
N THR A 230 7.79 -10.39 -3.20
CA THR A 230 8.15 -11.13 -4.42
C THR A 230 9.58 -10.82 -4.88
N HIS A 231 10.30 -9.98 -4.17
CA HIS A 231 11.65 -9.51 -4.53
C HIS A 231 11.69 -8.85 -5.91
N THR A 232 10.57 -8.30 -6.34
CA THR A 232 10.43 -7.65 -7.63
C THR A 232 10.87 -6.19 -7.53
N PRO A 233 11.84 -5.74 -8.32
CA PRO A 233 12.26 -4.35 -8.33
C PRO A 233 11.10 -3.39 -8.64
N ILE A 234 11.11 -2.23 -7.99
CA ILE A 234 10.14 -1.15 -8.23
C ILE A 234 10.85 0.20 -8.23
N VAL A 235 10.62 0.99 -9.26
CA VAL A 235 11.00 2.41 -9.26
C VAL A 235 9.97 3.17 -8.44
N VAL A 236 10.41 3.92 -7.45
CA VAL A 236 9.50 4.61 -6.53
C VAL A 236 10.14 5.91 -6.01
N ASN A 237 9.33 6.94 -5.80
CA ASN A 237 9.83 8.17 -5.17
C ASN A 237 10.13 7.96 -3.67
N ARG A 238 11.05 8.77 -3.16
CA ARG A 238 11.49 8.70 -1.77
C ARG A 238 10.47 9.38 -0.87
N LEU A 239 9.79 8.60 -0.03
CA LEU A 239 8.91 9.09 1.03
C LEU A 239 9.29 8.39 2.34
N PRO A 240 9.19 9.07 3.51
CA PRO A 240 9.54 8.47 4.81
C PRO A 240 8.86 7.13 5.06
N SER A 241 7.57 7.00 4.75
CA SER A 241 6.80 5.76 4.88
C SER A 241 7.31 4.65 3.95
N ILE A 242 7.77 4.97 2.75
CA ILE A 242 8.35 4.00 1.81
C ILE A 242 9.74 3.57 2.29
N GLU A 243 10.55 4.49 2.80
CA GLU A 243 11.86 4.18 3.38
C GLU A 243 11.76 3.24 4.59
N GLU A 244 10.71 3.35 5.39
CA GLU A 244 10.47 2.38 6.48
C GLU A 244 10.39 0.94 5.97
N TYR A 245 9.78 0.71 4.81
CA TYR A 245 9.60 -0.62 4.21
C TYR A 245 10.78 -1.04 3.34
N LEU A 246 11.22 -0.20 2.41
CA LEU A 246 12.28 -0.55 1.47
C LEU A 246 13.70 -0.29 2.03
N GLY A 247 13.87 0.69 2.93
CA GLY A 247 15.18 1.16 3.41
C GLY A 247 15.61 2.44 2.72
N SER A 248 16.35 3.30 3.43
CA SER A 248 16.87 4.57 2.90
C SER A 248 17.89 4.37 1.77
N ASP A 249 18.54 3.22 1.76
CA ASP A 249 19.58 2.79 0.82
C ASP A 249 19.02 1.98 -0.37
N TYR A 250 17.69 1.89 -0.53
CA TYR A 250 17.09 1.18 -1.67
C TYR A 250 17.55 1.78 -3.01
N PRO A 251 18.15 0.97 -3.93
CA PRO A 251 18.86 1.53 -5.09
C PRO A 251 17.96 2.15 -6.15
N MET A 252 16.68 1.70 -6.26
CA MET A 252 15.76 2.13 -7.32
C MET A 252 14.79 3.22 -6.87
N TYR A 253 15.21 4.11 -5.97
CA TYR A 253 14.47 5.36 -5.81
C TYR A 253 14.53 6.16 -7.12
N TYR A 254 13.38 6.77 -7.49
CA TYR A 254 13.21 7.50 -8.74
C TYR A 254 14.31 8.55 -8.93
N GLU A 255 14.69 9.26 -7.88
CA GLU A 255 15.70 10.29 -7.86
C GLU A 255 17.09 9.77 -8.27
N ASN A 256 17.39 8.50 -7.99
CA ASN A 256 18.68 7.89 -8.27
C ASN A 256 18.83 7.49 -9.75
N ILE A 257 17.73 7.17 -10.43
CA ILE A 257 17.78 6.55 -11.77
C ILE A 257 17.14 7.37 -12.88
N LYS A 258 16.39 8.45 -12.56
CA LYS A 258 15.55 9.20 -13.51
C LYS A 258 16.33 9.84 -14.67
N SER A 259 17.62 10.14 -14.52
CA SER A 259 18.44 10.77 -15.55
C SER A 259 18.89 9.82 -16.66
N SER A 260 19.01 8.52 -16.36
CA SER A 260 19.47 7.50 -17.30
C SER A 260 18.89 6.13 -16.95
N PRO A 261 17.55 5.97 -16.96
CA PRO A 261 16.92 4.77 -16.42
C PRO A 261 17.32 3.49 -17.15
N ASP A 262 17.53 3.52 -18.45
CA ASP A 262 17.89 2.35 -19.24
C ASP A 262 19.25 1.76 -18.84
N ASN A 263 20.19 2.59 -18.35
CA ASN A 263 21.49 2.12 -17.84
C ASN A 263 21.33 1.23 -16.59
N PHE A 264 20.27 1.40 -15.84
CA PHE A 264 19.94 0.61 -14.66
C PHE A 264 18.99 -0.53 -15.01
N LEU A 265 17.90 -0.22 -15.70
CA LEU A 265 16.80 -1.19 -15.96
C LEU A 265 17.23 -2.31 -16.92
N LEU A 266 18.17 -2.05 -17.83
CA LEU A 266 18.72 -3.05 -18.76
C LEU A 266 20.03 -3.67 -18.23
N ASN A 267 20.51 -3.26 -17.07
CA ASN A 267 21.71 -3.85 -16.44
C ASN A 267 21.32 -5.07 -15.59
N LYS A 268 21.62 -6.26 -16.10
CA LYS A 268 21.27 -7.52 -15.46
C LYS A 268 21.86 -7.69 -14.06
N ASN A 269 23.11 -7.24 -13.84
CA ASN A 269 23.76 -7.34 -12.54
C ASN A 269 23.07 -6.42 -11.55
N PHE A 270 22.83 -5.17 -11.92
CA PHE A 270 22.11 -4.21 -11.08
C PHE A 270 20.71 -4.73 -10.68
N ILE A 271 19.90 -5.20 -11.63
CA ILE A 271 18.57 -5.74 -11.35
C ILE A 271 18.64 -6.97 -10.43
N LYS A 272 19.66 -7.82 -10.60
CA LYS A 272 19.89 -8.96 -9.70
C LYS A 272 20.23 -8.49 -8.28
N GLU A 273 21.09 -7.50 -8.13
CA GLU A 273 21.47 -6.92 -6.83
C GLU A 273 20.25 -6.30 -6.13
N VAL A 274 19.42 -5.54 -6.84
CA VAL A 274 18.17 -4.98 -6.30
C VAL A 274 17.22 -6.09 -5.83
N SER A 275 17.06 -7.14 -6.61
CA SER A 275 16.21 -8.28 -6.22
C SER A 275 16.75 -8.99 -4.97
N LEU A 276 18.06 -9.16 -4.86
CA LEU A 276 18.71 -9.73 -3.66
C LEU A 276 18.55 -8.81 -2.44
N TYR A 277 18.70 -7.50 -2.63
CA TYR A 277 18.43 -6.51 -1.58
C TYR A 277 16.99 -6.64 -1.03
N LEU A 278 16.00 -6.71 -1.91
CA LEU A 278 14.59 -6.90 -1.51
C LEU A 278 14.39 -8.24 -0.81
N LYS A 279 15.08 -9.30 -1.24
CA LYS A 279 15.02 -10.62 -0.60
C LYS A 279 15.55 -10.56 0.83
N ASP A 280 16.70 -9.94 1.07
CA ASP A 280 17.24 -9.73 2.40
C ASP A 280 16.26 -8.91 3.26
N ARG A 281 15.78 -7.80 2.72
CA ARG A 281 14.84 -6.90 3.42
C ARG A 281 13.55 -7.61 3.82
N SER A 282 12.99 -8.45 2.93
CA SER A 282 11.75 -9.20 3.14
C SER A 282 11.89 -10.36 4.12
N SER A 283 13.10 -10.88 4.32
CA SER A 283 13.37 -12.01 5.23
C SER A 283 13.10 -11.68 6.70
N LYS A 284 13.00 -10.39 7.03
CA LYS A 284 12.75 -9.93 8.39
C LYS A 284 11.35 -10.33 8.86
N LYS A 285 11.25 -11.10 9.93
CA LYS A 285 10.02 -11.66 10.53
C LYS A 285 8.95 -10.59 10.88
N ARG A 286 9.29 -9.30 10.86
CA ARG A 286 8.39 -8.20 11.21
C ARG A 286 7.17 -8.06 10.28
N PHE A 287 7.23 -8.60 9.06
CA PHE A 287 6.16 -8.50 8.08
C PHE A 287 5.21 -9.69 8.07
N THR A 288 5.37 -10.64 8.97
CA THR A 288 4.52 -11.84 8.99
C THR A 288 3.18 -11.56 9.66
N VAL A 289 2.15 -12.29 9.21
CA VAL A 289 0.81 -12.22 9.81
C VAL A 289 0.85 -12.67 11.26
N GLU A 290 1.62 -13.70 11.57
CA GLU A 290 1.78 -14.23 12.95
C GLU A 290 2.38 -13.18 13.89
N LYS A 291 3.36 -12.40 13.41
CA LYS A 291 3.94 -11.31 14.20
C LYS A 291 2.91 -10.21 14.43
N PHE A 292 2.17 -9.82 13.41
CA PHE A 292 1.13 -8.80 13.51
C PHE A 292 0.02 -9.21 14.49
N CYS A 293 -0.45 -10.46 14.39
CA CYS A 293 -1.47 -10.99 15.30
C CYS A 293 -1.00 -11.00 16.76
N ARG A 294 0.26 -11.40 16.99
CA ARG A 294 0.87 -11.37 18.31
C ARG A 294 0.97 -9.94 18.85
N ASP A 295 1.40 -9.01 18.01
CA ASP A 295 1.56 -7.61 18.42
C ASP A 295 0.21 -6.98 18.80
N ILE A 296 -0.86 -7.25 18.06
CA ILE A 296 -2.22 -6.78 18.40
C ILE A 296 -2.67 -7.36 19.74
N ASN A 297 -2.47 -8.65 19.98
CA ASN A 297 -2.84 -9.27 21.26
C ASN A 297 -2.07 -8.71 22.46
N ASN A 298 -0.89 -8.13 22.23
CA ASN A 298 -0.02 -7.56 23.27
C ASN A 298 -0.18 -6.03 23.42
N LEU A 299 -1.11 -5.39 22.70
CA LEU A 299 -1.40 -3.97 22.91
C LEU A 299 -2.00 -3.77 24.31
N PRO A 300 -1.75 -2.62 24.97
CA PRO A 300 -2.29 -2.33 26.31
C PRO A 300 -3.81 -2.24 26.35
#